data_a2d495e56a3984332919e632cfaa456a
#
_entry.id   a2d495e56a3984332919e632cfaa456a
#
_cell.length_a   1.000
_cell.length_b   1.000
_cell.length_c   1.000
_cell.angle_alpha   90.00
_cell.angle_beta   90.00
_cell.angle_gamma   90.00
#
_symmetry.space_group_name_H-M   'P 1'
#
loop_
_entity.id
_entity.type
_entity.pdbx_description
1 polymer ?
#
loop_
_entity_poly.entity_id
_entity_poly.type
_entity_poly.pdbx_seq_one_letter_code
_entity_poly.pdbx_strand_id
1 'polypeptide(L)'
;MSIFLPNYINKIIIFLITIFIVSCTEKKDPVENLLKAERFEKVFYESDSSSIGEVKEKYPFFFPNNFSDEVWIKRLNDPIQREIYNEILFQYDDLSFLERQITQFLQINYDYFDSVLKPRLITVNTDVDYRNRIILADSILLIGLDNYLGEDHRFYEGIPTYIKENLNQQNIISDIASQYANKLIPQLDDYTFLDKIIYHGKILYYKDISLIGVSDKDKIGYSEKKINWAIENEYFVWTYFIENSILFDPDNKLINRFINNAPFSRFYLENDKDSSEMIGKFIGWQIVKSFMKNNKISFKEMIALKPIDIYNKSKYKPKK
;
A
#
# COMPACT_ATOMS: atom_id res chain seq x y z
N MET A 1 -53.24 -3.97 53.78
CA MET A 1 -53.11 -2.55 53.36
C MET A 1 -52.26 -2.53 52.11
N SER A 2 -52.87 -2.67 50.96
CA SER A 2 -52.21 -2.72 49.64
C SER A 2 -52.07 -1.30 49.08
N ILE A 3 -50.85 -0.89 48.91
CA ILE A 3 -50.53 0.42 48.37
C ILE A 3 -50.60 0.32 46.82
N PHE A 4 -51.68 0.90 46.28
CA PHE A 4 -51.80 1.12 44.81
C PHE A 4 -50.88 2.28 44.42
N LEU A 5 -49.80 1.99 43.71
CA LEU A 5 -49.01 3.00 43.05
C LEU A 5 -49.73 3.46 41.77
N PRO A 6 -49.91 4.76 41.55
CA PRO A 6 -50.70 5.28 40.44
C PRO A 6 -50.00 4.99 39.09
N ASN A 7 -50.80 4.59 38.11
CA ASN A 7 -50.40 4.20 36.73
C ASN A 7 -49.56 5.24 35.95
N TYR A 8 -49.40 6.44 36.48
CA TYR A 8 -48.58 7.49 35.87
C TYR A 8 -47.08 7.28 36.04
N ILE A 9 -46.61 6.66 37.13
CA ILE A 9 -45.20 6.46 37.40
C ILE A 9 -44.62 5.41 36.42
N ASN A 10 -45.38 4.36 36.10
CA ASN A 10 -44.96 3.36 35.12
C ASN A 10 -44.86 3.91 33.68
N LYS A 11 -45.73 4.88 33.32
CA LYS A 11 -45.67 5.54 32.01
C LYS A 11 -44.46 6.50 31.88
N ILE A 12 -44.07 7.16 32.97
CA ILE A 12 -42.91 8.06 33.01
C ILE A 12 -41.61 7.25 32.96
N ILE A 13 -41.52 6.10 33.64
CA ILE A 13 -40.35 5.21 33.60
C ILE A 13 -40.19 4.59 32.21
N ILE A 14 -41.26 4.17 31.55
CA ILE A 14 -41.23 3.66 30.18
C ILE A 14 -40.84 4.76 29.19
N PHE A 15 -41.26 6.01 29.38
CA PHE A 15 -40.86 7.13 28.52
C PHE A 15 -39.38 7.56 28.73
N LEU A 16 -38.86 7.45 29.95
CA LEU A 16 -37.44 7.70 30.24
C LEU A 16 -36.51 6.59 29.70
N ILE A 17 -36.97 5.33 29.65
CA ILE A 17 -36.19 4.23 29.09
C ILE A 17 -36.12 4.29 27.55
N THR A 18 -37.16 4.83 26.90
CA THR A 18 -37.17 5.01 25.42
C THR A 18 -36.28 6.15 24.94
N ILE A 19 -35.89 7.09 25.78
CA ILE A 19 -35.00 8.21 25.40
C ILE A 19 -33.52 7.79 25.40
N PHE A 20 -33.13 6.67 26.05
CA PHE A 20 -31.73 6.23 26.11
C PHE A 20 -31.29 5.31 24.96
N ILE A 21 -32.13 5.00 23.98
CA ILE A 21 -31.78 4.12 22.85
C ILE A 21 -31.50 4.89 21.54
N VAL A 22 -31.58 6.22 21.57
CA VAL A 22 -31.02 7.00 20.46
C VAL A 22 -29.56 7.33 20.78
N SER A 23 -28.75 6.29 20.85
CA SER A 23 -27.31 6.44 20.56
C SER A 23 -27.26 6.86 19.09
N CYS A 24 -27.13 8.14 18.83
CA CYS A 24 -26.64 8.64 17.56
C CYS A 24 -25.22 8.03 17.39
N THR A 25 -25.13 6.90 16.71
CA THR A 25 -23.95 6.67 15.91
C THR A 25 -23.95 7.83 14.91
N GLU A 26 -23.10 8.83 15.14
CA GLU A 26 -22.72 9.75 14.08
C GLU A 26 -22.37 8.87 12.88
N LYS A 27 -23.28 8.85 11.90
CA LYS A 27 -22.92 8.35 10.58
C LYS A 27 -21.81 9.28 10.11
N LYS A 28 -20.57 8.80 10.21
CA LYS A 28 -19.45 9.44 9.52
C LYS A 28 -19.92 9.63 8.09
N ASP A 29 -19.91 10.86 7.61
CA ASP A 29 -20.31 11.16 6.24
C ASP A 29 -19.48 10.28 5.31
N PRO A 30 -20.11 9.48 4.46
CA PRO A 30 -19.38 8.69 3.49
C PRO A 30 -18.48 9.65 2.69
N VAL A 31 -17.40 9.14 2.10
CA VAL A 31 -16.62 9.90 1.11
C VAL A 31 -17.58 10.18 -0.03
N GLU A 32 -18.38 11.24 0.11
CA GLU A 32 -19.59 11.52 -0.70
C GLU A 32 -19.27 11.75 -2.18
N ASN A 33 -18.00 11.98 -2.51
CA ASN A 33 -17.59 12.18 -3.89
C ASN A 33 -16.50 11.18 -4.28
N LEU A 34 -16.78 10.40 -5.30
CA LEU A 34 -15.78 9.60 -5.99
C LEU A 34 -14.57 10.48 -6.30
N LEU A 35 -13.39 10.06 -5.83
CA LEU A 35 -12.15 10.77 -6.11
C LEU A 35 -11.89 10.70 -7.61
N LYS A 36 -11.78 11.86 -8.27
CA LYS A 36 -11.51 11.96 -9.70
C LYS A 36 -10.04 12.20 -9.95
N ALA A 37 -9.50 11.46 -10.91
CA ALA A 37 -8.13 11.62 -11.35
C ALA A 37 -7.98 12.82 -12.30
N GLU A 38 -7.04 13.68 -11.99
CA GLU A 38 -6.55 14.69 -12.91
C GLU A 38 -5.53 14.03 -13.83
N ARG A 39 -5.85 13.92 -15.09
CA ARG A 39 -5.02 13.25 -16.10
C ARG A 39 -3.99 14.24 -16.66
N PHE A 40 -2.92 14.50 -15.89
CA PHE A 40 -1.88 15.43 -16.32
C PHE A 40 -1.22 14.97 -17.63
N GLU A 41 -1.02 13.68 -17.84
CA GLU A 41 -0.48 13.16 -19.09
C GLU A 41 -1.35 13.55 -20.29
N LYS A 42 -2.70 13.56 -20.17
CA LYS A 42 -3.60 14.05 -21.21
C LYS A 42 -3.43 15.57 -21.42
N VAL A 43 -3.55 16.33 -20.34
CA VAL A 43 -3.44 17.79 -20.38
C VAL A 43 -2.10 18.22 -21.00
N PHE A 44 -1.01 17.55 -20.66
CA PHE A 44 0.30 17.87 -21.19
C PHE A 44 0.47 17.47 -22.66
N TYR A 45 0.20 16.20 -23.04
CA TYR A 45 0.45 15.74 -24.40
C TYR A 45 -0.61 16.16 -25.41
N GLU A 46 -1.77 16.67 -25.00
CA GLU A 46 -2.79 17.29 -25.83
C GLU A 46 -2.59 18.81 -25.99
N SER A 47 -1.66 19.40 -25.22
CA SER A 47 -1.26 20.81 -25.38
C SER A 47 -0.29 21.01 -26.57
N ASP A 48 -0.01 22.26 -26.87
CA ASP A 48 0.96 22.70 -27.86
C ASP A 48 1.82 23.86 -27.33
N SER A 49 2.71 24.40 -28.17
CA SER A 49 3.59 25.50 -27.80
C SER A 49 2.86 26.78 -27.39
N SER A 50 1.61 26.98 -27.81
CA SER A 50 0.81 28.16 -27.48
C SER A 50 0.09 28.01 -26.14
N SER A 51 -0.27 26.78 -25.74
CA SER A 51 -1.05 26.45 -24.54
C SER A 51 -0.19 25.95 -23.36
N ILE A 52 1.11 25.70 -23.57
CA ILE A 52 2.00 25.21 -22.49
C ILE A 52 2.06 26.15 -21.27
N GLY A 53 1.88 27.45 -21.47
CA GLY A 53 1.81 28.44 -20.39
C GLY A 53 0.65 28.17 -19.43
N GLU A 54 -0.54 27.86 -19.95
CA GLU A 54 -1.72 27.54 -19.15
C GLU A 54 -1.53 26.23 -18.37
N VAL A 55 -0.87 25.23 -18.97
CA VAL A 55 -0.53 23.98 -18.29
C VAL A 55 0.40 24.23 -17.11
N LYS A 56 1.40 25.11 -17.28
CA LYS A 56 2.35 25.50 -16.21
C LYS A 56 1.64 26.22 -15.07
N GLU A 57 0.72 27.12 -15.37
CA GLU A 57 -0.07 27.82 -14.35
C GLU A 57 -0.96 26.85 -13.53
N LYS A 58 -1.53 25.86 -14.19
CA LYS A 58 -2.40 24.86 -13.55
C LYS A 58 -1.63 23.83 -12.71
N TYR A 59 -0.41 23.48 -13.14
CA TYR A 59 0.42 22.44 -12.51
C TYR A 59 1.86 22.94 -12.23
N PRO A 60 2.05 24.04 -11.50
CA PRO A 60 3.36 24.69 -11.35
C PRO A 60 4.43 23.79 -10.72
N PHE A 61 4.02 22.80 -9.92
CA PHE A 61 4.92 21.85 -9.26
C PHE A 61 5.58 20.84 -10.22
N PHE A 62 5.08 20.68 -11.46
CA PHE A 62 5.74 19.88 -12.49
C PHE A 62 6.75 20.67 -13.34
N PHE A 63 6.77 21.99 -13.22
CA PHE A 63 7.57 22.87 -14.07
C PHE A 63 8.55 23.72 -13.24
N PRO A 64 9.67 23.15 -12.78
CA PRO A 64 10.68 23.89 -12.04
C PRO A 64 11.21 25.11 -12.85
N ASN A 65 11.37 26.25 -12.19
CA ASN A 65 11.74 27.52 -12.83
C ASN A 65 13.12 27.53 -13.52
N ASN A 66 13.96 26.55 -13.25
CA ASN A 66 15.28 26.42 -13.86
C ASN A 66 15.27 25.80 -15.27
N PHE A 67 14.11 25.39 -15.77
CA PHE A 67 13.94 24.87 -17.13
C PHE A 67 13.14 25.84 -18.00
N SER A 68 13.65 26.11 -19.21
CA SER A 68 12.94 26.95 -20.19
C SER A 68 11.77 26.17 -20.84
N ASP A 69 10.87 26.92 -21.49
CA ASP A 69 9.72 26.31 -22.17
C ASP A 69 10.12 25.39 -23.32
N GLU A 70 11.28 25.65 -23.94
CA GLU A 70 11.81 24.79 -25.03
C GLU A 70 12.04 23.35 -24.55
N VAL A 71 12.43 23.13 -23.29
CA VAL A 71 12.61 21.77 -22.73
C VAL A 71 11.29 21.02 -22.73
N TRP A 72 10.21 21.69 -22.33
CA TRP A 72 8.88 21.09 -22.25
C TRP A 72 8.26 20.89 -23.65
N ILE A 73 8.46 21.83 -24.56
CA ILE A 73 8.03 21.71 -25.95
C ILE A 73 8.79 20.56 -26.65
N LYS A 74 10.09 20.41 -26.36
CA LYS A 74 10.86 19.26 -26.88
C LYS A 74 10.30 17.95 -26.36
N ARG A 75 10.00 17.84 -25.03
CA ARG A 75 9.40 16.67 -24.42
C ARG A 75 8.02 16.35 -25.01
N LEU A 76 7.21 17.38 -25.20
CA LEU A 76 5.88 17.28 -25.82
C LEU A 76 5.91 16.62 -27.21
N ASN A 77 6.97 16.94 -27.98
CA ASN A 77 7.14 16.47 -29.37
C ASN A 77 8.05 15.24 -29.51
N ASP A 78 8.57 14.72 -28.38
CA ASP A 78 9.43 13.53 -28.40
C ASP A 78 8.64 12.31 -28.83
N PRO A 79 9.07 11.58 -29.89
CA PRO A 79 8.35 10.44 -30.41
C PRO A 79 8.17 9.31 -29.38
N ILE A 80 9.17 9.04 -28.54
CA ILE A 80 9.10 7.98 -27.53
C ILE A 80 8.09 8.36 -26.45
N GLN A 81 8.13 9.61 -26.00
CA GLN A 81 7.17 10.13 -25.02
C GLN A 81 5.73 10.06 -25.53
N ARG A 82 5.52 10.38 -26.79
CA ARG A 82 4.23 10.26 -27.47
C ARG A 82 3.77 8.80 -27.55
N GLU A 83 4.68 7.90 -27.82
CA GLU A 83 4.39 6.48 -27.89
C GLU A 83 3.99 5.93 -26.50
N ILE A 84 4.71 6.27 -25.43
CA ILE A 84 4.33 5.93 -24.05
C ILE A 84 2.94 6.49 -23.71
N TYR A 85 2.70 7.76 -24.05
CA TYR A 85 1.39 8.38 -23.84
C TYR A 85 0.26 7.63 -24.56
N ASN A 86 0.46 7.20 -25.79
CA ASN A 86 -0.54 6.43 -26.54
C ASN A 86 -0.83 5.07 -25.88
N GLU A 87 0.19 4.37 -25.35
CA GLU A 87 -0.01 3.12 -24.62
C GLU A 87 -0.77 3.36 -23.29
N ILE A 88 -0.48 4.46 -22.59
CA ILE A 88 -1.28 4.87 -21.43
C ILE A 88 -2.75 5.10 -21.82
N LEU A 89 -3.01 5.81 -22.90
CA LEU A 89 -4.38 6.05 -23.37
C LEU A 89 -5.10 4.76 -23.73
N PHE A 90 -4.41 3.84 -24.40
CA PHE A 90 -4.97 2.56 -24.80
C PHE A 90 -5.33 1.70 -23.59
N GLN A 91 -4.44 1.60 -22.60
CA GLN A 91 -4.64 0.78 -21.39
C GLN A 91 -5.61 1.42 -20.40
N TYR A 92 -5.60 2.75 -20.31
CA TYR A 92 -6.29 3.54 -19.29
C TYR A 92 -7.22 4.59 -19.91
N ASP A 93 -8.04 4.20 -20.87
CA ASP A 93 -9.06 5.09 -21.44
C ASP A 93 -10.07 5.52 -20.36
N ASP A 94 -10.49 4.57 -19.52
CA ASP A 94 -11.36 4.80 -18.37
C ASP A 94 -10.63 4.48 -17.05
N LEU A 95 -10.56 5.45 -16.15
CA LEU A 95 -10.00 5.31 -14.80
C LEU A 95 -11.06 5.02 -13.72
N SER A 96 -12.33 4.89 -14.06
CA SER A 96 -13.43 4.79 -13.10
C SER A 96 -13.27 3.62 -12.12
N PHE A 97 -12.68 2.50 -12.57
CA PHE A 97 -12.39 1.37 -11.69
C PHE A 97 -11.31 1.70 -10.67
N LEU A 98 -10.20 2.31 -11.09
CA LEU A 98 -9.11 2.74 -10.22
C LEU A 98 -9.58 3.82 -9.23
N GLU A 99 -10.33 4.80 -9.70
CA GLU A 99 -10.93 5.86 -8.87
C GLU A 99 -11.80 5.29 -7.75
N ARG A 100 -12.63 4.28 -8.08
CA ARG A 100 -13.45 3.58 -7.08
C ARG A 100 -12.60 2.83 -6.06
N GLN A 101 -11.58 2.09 -6.50
CA GLN A 101 -10.69 1.37 -5.60
C GLN A 101 -9.97 2.32 -4.63
N ILE A 102 -9.45 3.44 -5.14
CA ILE A 102 -8.77 4.44 -4.30
C ILE A 102 -9.75 5.09 -3.34
N THR A 103 -10.95 5.44 -3.80
CA THR A 103 -11.99 6.03 -2.94
C THR A 103 -12.37 5.08 -1.81
N GLN A 104 -12.58 3.79 -2.11
CA GLN A 104 -12.87 2.77 -1.10
C GLN A 104 -11.71 2.60 -0.11
N PHE A 105 -10.48 2.55 -0.59
CA PHE A 105 -9.30 2.50 0.25
C PHE A 105 -9.23 3.69 1.21
N LEU A 106 -9.45 4.91 0.72
CA LEU A 106 -9.44 6.12 1.54
C LEU A 106 -10.58 6.12 2.57
N GLN A 107 -11.77 5.62 2.20
CA GLN A 107 -12.89 5.50 3.13
C GLN A 107 -12.57 4.53 4.27
N ILE A 108 -12.03 3.35 3.96
CA ILE A 108 -11.61 2.38 4.97
C ILE A 108 -10.57 2.98 5.92
N ASN A 109 -9.59 3.70 5.38
CA ASN A 109 -8.58 4.36 6.19
C ASN A 109 -9.17 5.45 7.08
N TYR A 110 -10.11 6.23 6.56
CA TYR A 110 -10.82 7.24 7.37
C TYR A 110 -11.55 6.59 8.53
N ASP A 111 -12.23 5.48 8.30
CA ASP A 111 -12.99 4.77 9.34
C ASP A 111 -12.09 4.17 10.43
N TYR A 112 -10.87 3.74 10.06
CA TYR A 112 -9.91 3.18 11.01
C TYR A 112 -9.07 4.22 11.77
N PHE A 113 -8.76 5.36 11.13
CA PHE A 113 -7.74 6.29 11.64
C PHE A 113 -8.27 7.69 11.97
N ASP A 114 -9.58 7.94 11.82
CA ASP A 114 -10.27 9.21 12.09
C ASP A 114 -9.80 10.41 11.24
N SER A 115 -8.68 10.30 10.57
CA SER A 115 -8.18 11.30 9.63
C SER A 115 -7.35 10.63 8.55
N VAL A 116 -7.70 10.86 7.29
CA VAL A 116 -6.91 10.44 6.14
C VAL A 116 -6.73 11.63 5.21
N LEU A 117 -5.51 11.82 4.75
CA LEU A 117 -5.23 12.75 3.67
C LEU A 117 -6.11 12.37 2.46
N LYS A 118 -6.97 13.29 2.03
CA LYS A 118 -7.66 13.21 0.74
C LYS A 118 -6.80 13.98 -0.27
N PRO A 119 -5.89 13.30 -0.99
CA PRO A 119 -4.99 13.97 -1.90
C PRO A 119 -5.73 14.35 -3.19
N ARG A 120 -5.19 15.32 -3.92
CA ARG A 120 -5.44 15.41 -5.36
C ARG A 120 -4.83 14.18 -6.00
N LEU A 121 -5.64 13.43 -6.73
CA LEU A 121 -5.18 12.27 -7.50
C LEU A 121 -4.74 12.75 -8.88
N ILE A 122 -3.48 12.58 -9.22
CA ILE A 122 -2.93 13.03 -10.50
C ILE A 122 -2.22 11.86 -11.17
N THR A 123 -2.58 11.56 -12.41
CA THR A 123 -1.88 10.57 -13.24
C THR A 123 -0.85 11.25 -14.13
N VAL A 124 0.25 10.56 -14.39
CA VAL A 124 1.39 11.09 -15.12
C VAL A 124 2.06 10.04 -16.01
N ASN A 125 2.85 10.49 -16.97
CA ASN A 125 3.88 9.70 -17.66
C ASN A 125 5.25 10.04 -17.03
N THR A 126 5.95 9.02 -16.51
CA THR A 126 7.20 9.16 -15.74
C THR A 126 8.45 8.70 -16.48
N ASP A 127 8.39 8.37 -17.76
CA ASP A 127 9.48 7.73 -18.52
C ASP A 127 9.83 6.32 -17.99
N VAL A 128 8.82 5.60 -17.52
CA VAL A 128 8.98 4.25 -16.92
C VAL A 128 9.90 4.30 -15.69
N ASP A 129 9.82 5.36 -14.90
CA ASP A 129 10.51 5.42 -13.60
C ASP A 129 9.78 4.54 -12.57
N TYR A 130 10.00 3.24 -12.69
CA TYR A 130 9.35 2.24 -11.83
C TYR A 130 9.71 2.37 -10.33
N ARG A 131 10.77 3.13 -10.00
CA ARG A 131 11.17 3.36 -8.60
C ARG A 131 10.29 4.40 -7.93
N ASN A 132 9.80 5.36 -8.70
CA ASN A 132 8.95 6.46 -8.25
C ASN A 132 7.54 6.38 -8.85
N ARG A 133 7.06 5.17 -9.17
CA ARG A 133 5.77 4.95 -9.84
C ARG A 133 4.54 5.41 -9.04
N ILE A 134 4.65 5.49 -7.70
CA ILE A 134 3.67 6.12 -6.80
C ILE A 134 4.40 7.09 -5.88
N ILE A 135 3.92 8.33 -5.85
CA ILE A 135 4.43 9.35 -4.93
C ILE A 135 3.25 9.91 -4.13
N LEU A 136 3.31 9.80 -2.81
CA LEU A 136 2.38 10.42 -1.89
C LEU A 136 3.06 11.61 -1.20
N ALA A 137 2.82 12.80 -1.72
CA ALA A 137 3.13 14.06 -1.06
C ALA A 137 2.01 14.47 -0.09
N ASP A 138 2.11 15.63 0.57
CA ASP A 138 1.16 16.01 1.63
C ASP A 138 -0.29 16.11 1.14
N SER A 139 -0.51 16.63 -0.05
CA SER A 139 -1.84 16.84 -0.63
C SER A 139 -2.01 16.26 -2.03
N ILE A 140 -1.03 15.49 -2.53
CA ILE A 140 -1.00 14.98 -3.89
C ILE A 140 -0.61 13.50 -3.87
N LEU A 141 -1.37 12.68 -4.59
CA LEU A 141 -1.04 11.30 -4.94
C LEU A 141 -0.77 11.25 -6.44
N LEU A 142 0.51 11.04 -6.81
CA LEU A 142 0.91 10.85 -8.20
C LEU A 142 0.96 9.36 -8.53
N ILE A 143 0.45 9.01 -9.71
CA ILE A 143 0.49 7.65 -10.27
C ILE A 143 1.11 7.71 -11.65
N GLY A 144 2.29 7.11 -11.81
CA GLY A 144 2.94 6.91 -13.10
C GLY A 144 2.31 5.74 -13.85
N LEU A 145 1.28 5.99 -14.66
CA LEU A 145 0.51 4.94 -15.34
C LEU A 145 1.35 4.11 -16.31
N ASP A 146 2.37 4.69 -16.88
CA ASP A 146 3.37 4.03 -17.74
C ASP A 146 4.15 2.90 -17.05
N ASN A 147 4.08 2.82 -15.72
CA ASN A 147 4.67 1.73 -14.93
C ASN A 147 3.72 0.56 -14.66
N TYR A 148 2.53 0.54 -15.26
CA TYR A 148 1.52 -0.48 -14.99
C TYR A 148 0.82 -0.98 -16.27
N LEU A 149 1.59 -1.03 -17.37
CA LEU A 149 1.09 -1.46 -18.70
C LEU A 149 1.05 -2.99 -18.88
N GLY A 150 1.50 -3.75 -17.86
CA GLY A 150 1.60 -5.21 -17.90
C GLY A 150 3.05 -5.68 -17.99
N GLU A 151 3.37 -6.80 -17.32
CA GLU A 151 4.75 -7.27 -17.13
C GLU A 151 5.53 -7.54 -18.43
N ASP A 152 4.82 -7.90 -19.51
CA ASP A 152 5.42 -8.20 -20.81
C ASP A 152 5.48 -6.98 -21.75
N HIS A 153 5.12 -5.78 -21.25
CA HIS A 153 5.10 -4.60 -22.08
C HIS A 153 6.51 -4.24 -22.60
N ARG A 154 6.61 -3.92 -23.91
CA ARG A 154 7.89 -3.64 -24.60
C ARG A 154 8.75 -2.55 -23.96
N PHE A 155 8.14 -1.55 -23.33
CA PHE A 155 8.88 -0.50 -22.62
C PHE A 155 9.58 -1.01 -21.35
N TYR A 156 9.33 -2.24 -20.94
CA TYR A 156 10.00 -2.87 -19.79
C TYR A 156 11.15 -3.79 -20.23
N GLU A 157 11.55 -3.76 -21.50
CA GLU A 157 12.77 -4.45 -21.95
C GLU A 157 13.98 -3.96 -21.16
N GLY A 158 14.80 -4.89 -20.69
CA GLY A 158 15.98 -4.59 -19.84
C GLY A 158 15.66 -4.41 -18.36
N ILE A 159 14.39 -4.29 -17.93
CA ILE A 159 14.02 -4.33 -16.53
C ILE A 159 14.04 -5.80 -16.06
N PRO A 160 14.66 -6.11 -14.91
CA PRO A 160 14.69 -7.47 -14.37
C PRO A 160 13.29 -8.06 -14.17
N THR A 161 13.10 -9.35 -14.48
CA THR A 161 11.79 -10.03 -14.41
C THR A 161 11.09 -9.87 -13.06
N TYR A 162 11.81 -10.03 -11.95
CA TYR A 162 11.26 -9.88 -10.59
C TYR A 162 10.74 -8.47 -10.28
N ILE A 163 11.12 -7.46 -11.08
CA ILE A 163 10.55 -6.10 -11.00
C ILE A 163 9.33 -6.01 -11.90
N LYS A 164 9.43 -6.51 -13.15
CA LYS A 164 8.35 -6.42 -14.14
C LYS A 164 7.07 -7.13 -13.69
N GLU A 165 7.19 -8.24 -12.97
CA GLU A 165 6.07 -9.00 -12.39
C GLU A 165 5.11 -8.11 -11.56
N ASN A 166 5.58 -6.96 -11.08
CA ASN A 166 4.80 -6.00 -10.30
C ASN A 166 4.37 -4.74 -11.08
N LEU A 167 4.65 -4.67 -12.40
CA LEU A 167 4.26 -3.54 -13.24
C LEU A 167 2.91 -3.78 -13.94
N ASN A 168 1.92 -4.19 -13.16
CA ASN A 168 0.56 -4.53 -13.59
C ASN A 168 -0.48 -3.65 -12.89
N GLN A 169 -1.61 -3.41 -13.55
CA GLN A 169 -2.69 -2.57 -13.04
C GLN A 169 -3.18 -2.98 -11.63
N GLN A 170 -3.27 -4.27 -11.34
CA GLN A 170 -3.70 -4.77 -10.03
C GLN A 170 -2.76 -4.38 -8.88
N ASN A 171 -1.50 -4.04 -9.17
CA ASN A 171 -0.52 -3.65 -8.15
C ASN A 171 -0.65 -2.18 -7.73
N ILE A 172 -1.33 -1.32 -8.50
CA ILE A 172 -1.45 0.12 -8.21
C ILE A 172 -1.97 0.35 -6.79
N ILE A 173 -3.08 -0.28 -6.43
CA ILE A 173 -3.70 -0.04 -5.11
C ILE A 173 -2.83 -0.56 -3.96
N SER A 174 -2.09 -1.65 -4.17
CA SER A 174 -1.13 -2.21 -3.20
C SER A 174 0.06 -1.27 -3.00
N ASP A 175 0.56 -0.66 -4.07
CA ASP A 175 1.65 0.31 -4.02
C ASP A 175 1.21 1.61 -3.34
N ILE A 176 0.00 2.10 -3.63
CA ILE A 176 -0.61 3.24 -2.92
C ILE A 176 -0.69 2.94 -1.41
N ALA A 177 -1.20 1.77 -1.04
CA ALA A 177 -1.31 1.38 0.36
C ALA A 177 0.07 1.31 1.05
N SER A 178 1.13 0.92 0.31
CA SER A 178 2.50 0.97 0.84
C SER A 178 2.94 2.39 1.18
N GLN A 179 2.63 3.38 0.34
CA GLN A 179 2.98 4.78 0.61
C GLN A 179 2.25 5.32 1.84
N TYR A 180 0.97 4.98 2.01
CA TYR A 180 0.22 5.36 3.21
C TYR A 180 0.74 4.65 4.45
N ALA A 181 1.05 3.36 4.38
CA ALA A 181 1.64 2.61 5.48
C ALA A 181 2.97 3.21 5.93
N ASN A 182 3.84 3.58 5.00
CA ASN A 182 5.14 4.20 5.29
C ASN A 182 5.02 5.56 6.02
N LYS A 183 3.94 6.33 5.75
CA LYS A 183 3.66 7.57 6.48
C LYS A 183 3.06 7.32 7.87
N LEU A 184 2.27 6.26 8.02
CA LEU A 184 1.51 5.95 9.23
C LEU A 184 2.33 5.18 10.26
N ILE A 185 3.14 4.22 9.80
CA ILE A 185 3.86 3.30 10.66
C ILE A 185 5.22 3.91 11.00
N PRO A 186 5.48 4.23 12.28
CA PRO A 186 6.75 4.82 12.66
C PRO A 186 7.89 3.83 12.41
N GLN A 187 8.94 4.32 11.77
CA GLN A 187 10.21 3.60 11.69
C GLN A 187 10.91 3.80 13.03
N LEU A 188 10.79 2.82 13.91
CA LEU A 188 11.51 2.79 15.17
C LEU A 188 12.99 2.50 14.91
N ASP A 189 13.85 2.80 15.89
CA ASP A 189 15.25 2.37 15.83
C ASP A 189 15.28 0.85 15.66
N ASP A 190 15.71 0.41 14.47
CA ASP A 190 15.70 -1.00 14.06
C ASP A 190 17.16 -1.48 13.91
N TYR A 191 17.61 -2.20 14.92
CA TYR A 191 18.98 -2.69 14.97
C TYR A 191 19.13 -4.12 14.47
N THR A 192 18.11 -4.94 14.60
CA THR A 192 18.15 -6.37 14.30
C THR A 192 17.34 -6.73 13.06
N PHE A 193 17.60 -7.91 12.51
CA PHE A 193 16.80 -8.44 11.42
C PHE A 193 15.31 -8.61 11.83
N LEU A 194 15.05 -9.01 13.09
CA LEU A 194 13.69 -9.10 13.63
C LEU A 194 12.96 -7.76 13.54
N ASP A 195 13.63 -6.66 13.91
CA ASP A 195 13.03 -5.33 13.86
C ASP A 195 12.57 -5.00 12.45
N LYS A 196 13.41 -5.30 11.46
CA LYS A 196 13.14 -5.04 10.04
C LYS A 196 11.99 -5.88 9.48
N ILE A 197 11.97 -7.18 9.79
CA ILE A 197 10.86 -8.04 9.29
C ILE A 197 9.53 -7.70 9.95
N ILE A 198 9.52 -7.31 11.23
CA ILE A 198 8.31 -6.85 11.92
C ILE A 198 7.82 -5.50 11.33
N TYR A 199 8.71 -4.57 11.02
CA TYR A 199 8.33 -3.32 10.34
C TYR A 199 7.60 -3.61 9.01
N HIS A 200 8.17 -4.45 8.17
CA HIS A 200 7.51 -4.85 6.92
C HIS A 200 6.24 -5.67 7.15
N GLY A 201 6.22 -6.47 8.22
CA GLY A 201 5.02 -7.19 8.65
C GLY A 201 3.87 -6.25 9.05
N LYS A 202 4.16 -5.14 9.72
CA LYS A 202 3.16 -4.09 10.03
C LYS A 202 2.60 -3.46 8.76
N ILE A 203 3.45 -3.19 7.75
CA ILE A 203 3.02 -2.66 6.45
C ILE A 203 2.08 -3.63 5.74
N LEU A 204 2.42 -4.92 5.70
CA LEU A 204 1.60 -5.93 5.04
C LEU A 204 0.28 -6.18 5.81
N TYR A 205 0.31 -6.13 7.13
CA TYR A 205 -0.91 -6.22 7.93
C TYR A 205 -1.80 -4.97 7.77
N TYR A 206 -1.22 -3.78 7.61
CA TYR A 206 -1.98 -2.60 7.21
C TYR A 206 -2.73 -2.82 5.89
N LYS A 207 -2.10 -3.47 4.90
CA LYS A 207 -2.77 -3.83 3.66
C LYS A 207 -3.89 -4.86 3.88
N ASP A 208 -3.78 -5.77 4.86
CA ASP A 208 -4.87 -6.69 5.20
C ASP A 208 -6.13 -5.97 5.64
N ILE A 209 -6.00 -4.90 6.42
CA ILE A 209 -7.14 -4.14 6.94
C ILE A 209 -7.66 -3.08 5.99
N SER A 210 -6.82 -2.57 5.08
CA SER A 210 -7.17 -1.45 4.19
C SER A 210 -7.52 -1.86 2.76
N LEU A 211 -7.13 -3.06 2.32
CA LEU A 211 -7.33 -3.55 0.96
C LEU A 211 -8.28 -4.76 0.95
N ILE A 212 -9.59 -4.49 1.09
CA ILE A 212 -10.60 -5.56 1.08
C ILE A 212 -10.69 -6.17 -0.32
N GLY A 213 -10.65 -7.51 -0.39
CA GLY A 213 -10.77 -8.26 -1.64
C GLY A 213 -9.48 -8.34 -2.48
N VAL A 214 -8.39 -7.72 -2.05
CA VAL A 214 -7.06 -7.89 -2.67
C VAL A 214 -6.40 -9.14 -2.14
N SER A 215 -5.84 -9.96 -3.03
CA SER A 215 -5.21 -11.24 -2.66
C SER A 215 -3.90 -11.03 -1.87
N ASP A 216 -3.51 -12.00 -1.08
CA ASP A 216 -2.26 -11.95 -0.31
C ASP A 216 -1.03 -11.83 -1.22
N LYS A 217 -1.04 -12.47 -2.40
CA LYS A 217 0.04 -12.32 -3.37
C LYS A 217 0.19 -10.88 -3.88
N ASP A 218 -0.92 -10.21 -4.18
CA ASP A 218 -0.91 -8.83 -4.69
C ASP A 218 -0.53 -7.82 -3.58
N LYS A 219 -0.86 -8.11 -2.31
CA LYS A 219 -0.43 -7.28 -1.17
C LYS A 219 1.08 -7.29 -0.97
N ILE A 220 1.72 -8.45 -1.09
CA ILE A 220 3.19 -8.59 -0.93
C ILE A 220 3.96 -8.35 -2.23
N GLY A 221 3.29 -8.42 -3.38
CA GLY A 221 3.90 -8.31 -4.71
C GLY A 221 4.53 -9.61 -5.20
N TYR A 222 3.90 -10.75 -4.94
CA TYR A 222 4.33 -12.06 -5.39
C TYR A 222 3.52 -12.55 -6.59
N SER A 223 4.14 -13.38 -7.43
CA SER A 223 3.42 -14.25 -8.36
C SER A 223 2.74 -15.39 -7.60
N GLU A 224 1.81 -16.10 -8.25
CA GLU A 224 1.14 -17.28 -7.66
C GLU A 224 2.14 -18.34 -7.22
N LYS A 225 3.17 -18.59 -8.02
CA LYS A 225 4.24 -19.54 -7.68
C LYS A 225 4.96 -19.15 -6.40
N LYS A 226 5.26 -17.85 -6.24
CA LYS A 226 6.03 -17.33 -5.11
C LYS A 226 5.25 -17.33 -3.80
N ILE A 227 3.97 -16.94 -3.84
CA ILE A 227 3.16 -16.99 -2.62
C ILE A 227 2.94 -18.43 -2.14
N ASN A 228 2.72 -19.38 -3.06
CA ASN A 228 2.56 -20.79 -2.73
C ASN A 228 3.86 -21.34 -2.13
N TRP A 229 5.02 -21.06 -2.75
CA TRP A 229 6.30 -21.46 -2.17
C TRP A 229 6.51 -20.92 -0.76
N ALA A 230 6.21 -19.65 -0.52
CA ALA A 230 6.37 -19.03 0.78
C ALA A 230 5.48 -19.68 1.86
N ILE A 231 4.23 -20.04 1.51
CA ILE A 231 3.31 -20.74 2.40
C ILE A 231 3.79 -22.16 2.70
N GLU A 232 4.18 -22.91 1.67
CA GLU A 232 4.63 -24.31 1.81
C GLU A 232 5.94 -24.43 2.59
N ASN A 233 6.81 -23.41 2.51
CA ASN A 233 8.13 -23.41 3.14
C ASN A 233 8.21 -22.56 4.41
N GLU A 234 7.11 -22.00 4.92
CA GLU A 234 7.07 -21.13 6.10
C GLU A 234 7.79 -21.73 7.30
N TYR A 235 7.53 -23.03 7.59
CA TYR A 235 8.17 -23.74 8.69
C TYR A 235 9.69 -23.87 8.50
N PHE A 236 10.14 -24.23 7.30
CA PHE A 236 11.58 -24.41 7.01
C PHE A 236 12.32 -23.08 7.04
N VAL A 237 11.76 -22.01 6.49
CA VAL A 237 12.33 -20.67 6.55
C VAL A 237 12.45 -20.20 7.99
N TRP A 238 11.40 -20.38 8.79
CA TRP A 238 11.41 -20.04 10.20
C TRP A 238 12.46 -20.81 10.98
N THR A 239 12.55 -22.13 10.78
CA THR A 239 13.55 -22.99 11.40
C THR A 239 14.97 -22.53 11.02
N TYR A 240 15.20 -22.22 9.75
CA TYR A 240 16.48 -21.67 9.27
C TYR A 240 16.85 -20.37 10.00
N PHE A 241 15.90 -19.44 10.19
CA PHE A 241 16.18 -18.18 10.90
C PHE A 241 16.53 -18.41 12.37
N ILE A 242 15.91 -19.38 13.02
CA ILE A 242 16.20 -19.72 14.42
C ILE A 242 17.56 -20.43 14.55
N GLU A 243 17.79 -21.49 13.78
CA GLU A 243 19.01 -22.32 13.87
C GLU A 243 20.28 -21.56 13.52
N ASN A 244 20.18 -20.58 12.61
CA ASN A 244 21.30 -19.73 12.23
C ASN A 244 21.37 -18.41 13.03
N SER A 245 20.56 -18.27 14.09
CA SER A 245 20.53 -17.08 14.97
C SER A 245 20.30 -15.74 14.25
N ILE A 246 19.59 -15.77 13.09
CA ILE A 246 19.42 -14.63 12.20
C ILE A 246 18.55 -13.52 12.80
N LEU A 247 17.56 -13.87 13.62
CA LEU A 247 16.54 -12.91 14.08
C LEU A 247 17.14 -11.70 14.83
N PHE A 248 18.13 -11.94 15.65
CA PHE A 248 18.75 -10.88 16.47
C PHE A 248 20.10 -10.39 15.90
N ASP A 249 20.43 -10.83 14.71
CA ASP A 249 21.64 -10.40 14.01
C ASP A 249 21.45 -8.99 13.43
N PRO A 250 22.36 -8.03 13.70
CA PRO A 250 22.31 -6.69 13.14
C PRO A 250 22.93 -6.58 11.73
N ASP A 251 23.40 -7.67 11.12
CA ASP A 251 24.07 -7.63 9.81
C ASP A 251 23.12 -7.16 8.70
N ASN A 252 23.43 -5.98 8.14
CA ASN A 252 22.68 -5.40 7.04
C ASN A 252 22.70 -6.25 5.76
N LYS A 253 23.59 -7.23 5.62
CA LYS A 253 23.55 -8.18 4.49
C LYS A 253 22.28 -9.02 4.49
N LEU A 254 21.66 -9.24 5.65
CA LEU A 254 20.39 -9.95 5.78
C LEU A 254 19.24 -9.23 5.04
N ILE A 255 19.30 -7.88 4.97
CA ILE A 255 18.33 -7.09 4.20
C ILE A 255 18.38 -7.47 2.73
N ASN A 256 19.59 -7.56 2.14
CA ASN A 256 19.75 -7.93 0.74
C ASN A 256 19.41 -9.40 0.47
N ARG A 257 19.51 -10.26 1.48
CA ARG A 257 19.19 -11.68 1.34
C ARG A 257 17.69 -11.96 1.42
N PHE A 258 16.97 -11.25 2.30
CA PHE A 258 15.62 -11.66 2.71
C PHE A 258 14.55 -10.55 2.70
N ILE A 259 14.92 -9.28 2.49
CA ILE A 259 13.97 -8.16 2.53
C ILE A 259 13.90 -7.39 1.21
N ASN A 260 15.04 -7.10 0.60
CA ASN A 260 15.08 -6.36 -0.65
C ASN A 260 14.50 -7.19 -1.80
N ASN A 261 13.93 -6.49 -2.76
CA ASN A 261 13.48 -7.11 -4.01
C ASN A 261 14.69 -7.70 -4.75
N ALA A 262 14.60 -8.96 -5.12
CA ALA A 262 15.66 -9.75 -5.74
C ALA A 262 15.03 -10.92 -6.53
N PRO A 263 15.75 -11.65 -7.37
CA PRO A 263 15.18 -12.81 -8.05
C PRO A 263 14.69 -13.91 -7.10
N PHE A 264 15.33 -14.06 -5.94
CA PHE A 264 15.03 -15.07 -4.92
C PHE A 264 15.71 -14.69 -3.59
N SER A 265 15.29 -15.30 -2.48
CA SER A 265 15.96 -15.18 -1.18
C SER A 265 17.21 -16.06 -1.11
N ARG A 266 18.26 -15.59 -0.42
CA ARG A 266 19.56 -16.27 -0.39
C ARG A 266 19.79 -16.96 0.95
N PHE A 267 19.62 -18.28 0.97
CA PHE A 267 19.92 -19.16 2.11
C PHE A 267 21.33 -19.76 2.02
N TYR A 268 22.01 -19.61 0.86
CA TYR A 268 23.25 -20.28 0.48
C TYR A 268 23.08 -21.80 0.34
N LEU A 269 21.92 -22.22 -0.15
CA LEU A 269 21.58 -23.59 -0.49
C LEU A 269 21.48 -23.79 -2.01
N GLU A 270 21.60 -25.03 -2.46
CA GLU A 270 21.52 -25.36 -3.90
C GLU A 270 20.19 -24.93 -4.54
N ASN A 271 19.10 -24.95 -3.77
CA ASN A 271 17.74 -24.67 -4.23
C ASN A 271 17.31 -23.21 -4.01
N ASP A 272 18.23 -22.30 -3.72
CA ASP A 272 17.88 -20.88 -3.48
C ASP A 272 17.05 -20.26 -4.62
N LYS A 273 17.30 -20.68 -5.87
CA LYS A 273 16.61 -20.18 -7.07
C LYS A 273 15.09 -20.44 -7.09
N ASP A 274 14.64 -21.43 -6.33
CA ASP A 274 13.23 -21.79 -6.23
C ASP A 274 12.52 -20.97 -5.16
N SER A 275 13.28 -20.31 -4.27
CA SER A 275 12.71 -19.56 -3.15
C SER A 275 12.08 -18.24 -3.58
N SER A 276 11.08 -17.81 -2.83
CA SER A 276 10.49 -16.50 -3.01
C SER A 276 11.44 -15.40 -2.50
N GLU A 277 11.56 -14.33 -3.25
CA GLU A 277 12.26 -13.12 -2.77
C GLU A 277 11.55 -12.53 -1.56
N MET A 278 12.22 -11.62 -0.87
CA MET A 278 11.64 -10.87 0.27
C MET A 278 10.99 -11.76 1.35
N ILE A 279 11.44 -13.02 1.49
CA ILE A 279 10.77 -13.99 2.40
C ILE A 279 10.76 -13.50 3.85
N GLY A 280 11.68 -12.64 4.26
CA GLY A 280 11.67 -11.98 5.56
C GLY A 280 10.43 -11.11 5.76
N LYS A 281 9.95 -10.41 4.72
CA LYS A 281 8.71 -9.65 4.80
C LYS A 281 7.51 -10.57 5.04
N PHE A 282 7.46 -11.72 4.34
CA PHE A 282 6.41 -12.71 4.53
C PHE A 282 6.41 -13.26 5.97
N ILE A 283 7.55 -13.66 6.50
CA ILE A 283 7.66 -14.14 7.89
C ILE A 283 7.25 -13.06 8.90
N GLY A 284 7.73 -11.82 8.71
CA GLY A 284 7.31 -10.68 9.54
C GLY A 284 5.79 -10.47 9.53
N TRP A 285 5.17 -10.63 8.37
CA TRP A 285 3.73 -10.54 8.22
C TRP A 285 2.98 -11.66 8.97
N GLN A 286 3.45 -12.90 8.89
CA GLN A 286 2.85 -14.00 9.64
C GLN A 286 3.00 -13.81 11.16
N ILE A 287 4.14 -13.28 11.64
CA ILE A 287 4.35 -12.94 13.05
C ILE A 287 3.32 -11.86 13.49
N VAL A 288 3.14 -10.80 12.69
CA VAL A 288 2.17 -9.73 13.01
C VAL A 288 0.73 -10.24 12.95
N LYS A 289 0.36 -11.07 11.95
CA LYS A 289 -0.95 -11.74 11.89
C LYS A 289 -1.20 -12.57 13.17
N SER A 290 -0.19 -13.35 13.57
CA SER A 290 -0.27 -14.17 14.78
C SER A 290 -0.41 -13.31 16.04
N PHE A 291 0.33 -12.20 16.13
CA PHE A 291 0.22 -11.26 17.23
C PHE A 291 -1.19 -10.66 17.34
N MET A 292 -1.74 -10.15 16.26
CA MET A 292 -3.08 -9.54 16.24
C MET A 292 -4.18 -10.56 16.55
N LYS A 293 -4.02 -11.80 16.14
CA LYS A 293 -4.93 -12.90 16.48
C LYS A 293 -4.93 -13.25 17.98
N ASN A 294 -3.77 -13.16 18.64
CA ASN A 294 -3.60 -13.59 20.03
C ASN A 294 -3.75 -12.45 21.05
N ASN A 295 -3.86 -11.19 20.60
CA ASN A 295 -3.91 -10.03 21.47
C ASN A 295 -5.10 -9.13 21.09
N LYS A 296 -5.85 -8.67 22.09
CA LYS A 296 -7.03 -7.81 21.90
C LYS A 296 -6.61 -6.34 21.92
N ILE A 297 -5.91 -5.89 20.89
CA ILE A 297 -5.52 -4.50 20.72
C ILE A 297 -5.84 -4.03 19.29
N SER A 298 -5.98 -2.73 19.12
CA SER A 298 -6.17 -2.12 17.80
C SER A 298 -4.87 -2.12 16.99
N PHE A 299 -5.00 -1.96 15.69
CA PHE A 299 -3.84 -1.76 14.82
C PHE A 299 -3.04 -0.51 15.23
N LYS A 300 -3.72 0.58 15.60
CA LYS A 300 -3.10 1.83 16.03
C LYS A 300 -2.22 1.63 17.28
N GLU A 301 -2.66 0.83 18.22
CA GLU A 301 -1.86 0.47 19.40
C GLU A 301 -0.68 -0.44 19.01
N MET A 302 -0.91 -1.41 18.13
CA MET A 302 0.12 -2.37 17.71
C MET A 302 1.28 -1.68 16.99
N ILE A 303 1.05 -0.72 16.11
CA ILE A 303 2.14 -0.05 15.36
C ILE A 303 3.10 0.72 16.25
N ALA A 304 2.65 1.16 17.44
CA ALA A 304 3.47 1.85 18.43
C ALA A 304 4.33 0.90 19.30
N LEU A 305 4.07 -0.42 19.25
CA LEU A 305 4.81 -1.39 20.03
C LEU A 305 6.20 -1.65 19.44
N LYS A 306 7.17 -1.94 20.33
CA LYS A 306 8.50 -2.41 19.93
C LYS A 306 8.39 -3.76 19.23
N PRO A 307 9.20 -4.01 18.19
CA PRO A 307 9.19 -5.28 17.45
C PRO A 307 9.36 -6.51 18.35
N ILE A 308 10.24 -6.44 19.34
CA ILE A 308 10.47 -7.55 20.28
C ILE A 308 9.21 -7.89 21.11
N ASP A 309 8.40 -6.89 21.50
CA ASP A 309 7.16 -7.13 22.24
C ASP A 309 6.11 -7.81 21.35
N ILE A 310 6.03 -7.42 20.08
CA ILE A 310 5.17 -8.06 19.08
C ILE A 310 5.60 -9.52 18.93
N TYR A 311 6.88 -9.78 18.71
CA TYR A 311 7.41 -11.14 18.58
C TYR A 311 7.08 -12.01 19.78
N ASN A 312 7.45 -11.59 20.99
CA ASN A 312 7.26 -12.35 22.22
C ASN A 312 5.78 -12.67 22.51
N LYS A 313 4.87 -11.72 22.21
CA LYS A 313 3.44 -11.89 22.46
C LYS A 313 2.69 -12.51 21.26
N SER A 314 3.33 -12.67 20.12
CA SER A 314 2.70 -13.22 18.91
C SER A 314 2.31 -14.69 19.07
N LYS A 315 3.05 -15.45 19.86
CA LYS A 315 2.98 -16.91 19.95
C LYS A 315 3.15 -17.57 18.58
N TYR A 316 3.87 -16.90 17.68
CA TYR A 316 4.08 -17.38 16.33
C TYR A 316 4.84 -18.70 16.32
N LYS A 317 4.23 -19.68 15.70
CA LYS A 317 4.78 -21.04 15.55
C LYS A 317 4.20 -21.64 14.26
N PRO A 318 4.91 -21.55 13.13
CA PRO A 318 4.43 -22.14 11.89
C PRO A 318 4.29 -23.67 12.03
N LYS A 319 3.34 -24.23 11.31
CA LYS A 319 3.13 -25.68 11.27
C LYS A 319 4.12 -26.30 10.30
N LYS A 320 4.56 -27.53 10.62
CA LYS A 320 5.37 -28.35 9.73
C LYS A 320 4.51 -28.88 8.59
#